data_919ed9c523c3fa6d89ff189d9fe9d07a
#
_entry.id   919ed9c523c3fa6d89ff189d9fe9d07a
#
_cell.length_a   1.000
_cell.length_b   1.000
_cell.length_c   1.000
_cell.angle_alpha   90.00
_cell.angle_beta   90.00
_cell.angle_gamma   90.00
#
_symmetry.space_group_name_H-M   'P 1'
#
loop_
_entity.id
_entity.type
_entity.pdbx_description
1 polymer ?
#
loop_
_entity_poly.entity_id
_entity_poly.type
_entity_poly.pdbx_seq_one_letter_code
_entity_poly.pdbx_strand_id
1 'polypeptide(L)'
;MNRPHSLAIAVAAALALASCGKKEETARNAPGTTGAPAEVTVTIAHAGPLTGSIAHLGKDDENGVHLAIDQANAKHLVIGGKPIKFVMDSEDDQADPATGTTVAQKLVDAKVAAVIGHLNSGVTIPASEIYAKAGIPMISGSATNPAVTERGLKTVFRTVGRDDQQGPAIASYIAAQLKAKKVAIIDDKTAYGEGLANEVEKTLKNDKVKIVGRSHTTDKETDFRSVLTRIKSERPDVVFHGGMDATGGPMLKQARELGIKAVFAFGDGACTDEMGKLAGKAAEGMVCSQAGLPREAASKDFVEAFNKQYGEIKQYAPYFYDATNAVIEAMKKADSVDPAKFAPEIFNVSFDGATGRVQFDSKGDRKDAEITIFKLVNGKVQPIAIVKNGKATPFNAEQGKQGEGQPAETKK
;
A
#
# COMPACT_ATOMS: atom_id res chain seq x y z
N MET A 1 43.06 5.77 -60.85
CA MET A 1 44.48 5.42 -61.17
C MET A 1 44.98 4.49 -60.05
N ASN A 2 45.35 3.33 -60.56
CA ASN A 2 46.26 2.29 -59.98
C ASN A 2 45.82 1.42 -58.79
N ARG A 3 45.37 0.20 -59.13
CA ARG A 3 45.65 -1.10 -58.49
C ARG A 3 47.17 -1.46 -58.62
N PRO A 4 47.69 -2.61 -58.24
CA PRO A 4 47.32 -3.68 -57.25
C PRO A 4 48.58 -4.14 -56.45
N HIS A 5 48.47 -5.19 -55.58
CA HIS A 5 49.23 -6.46 -55.70
C HIS A 5 48.83 -7.51 -54.67
N SER A 6 48.46 -8.66 -55.28
CA SER A 6 48.30 -9.98 -54.68
C SER A 6 49.66 -10.60 -54.33
N LEU A 7 49.74 -11.44 -53.30
CA LEU A 7 50.62 -12.60 -53.28
C LEU A 7 50.06 -13.75 -52.46
N ALA A 8 49.82 -14.87 -53.15
CA ALA A 8 49.53 -16.19 -52.62
C ALA A 8 50.80 -17.02 -52.58
N ILE A 9 50.93 -18.01 -51.71
CA ILE A 9 51.74 -19.24 -51.76
C ILE A 9 51.38 -20.06 -50.52
N ALA A 10 50.71 -21.18 -50.58
CA ALA A 10 50.97 -22.56 -51.05
C ALA A 10 51.38 -23.51 -49.90
N VAL A 11 50.49 -24.44 -49.64
CA VAL A 11 50.54 -25.88 -49.46
C VAL A 11 51.83 -26.55 -48.98
N ALA A 12 51.73 -27.36 -47.91
CA ALA A 12 52.40 -28.65 -47.83
C ALA A 12 51.65 -29.63 -46.91
N ALA A 13 51.19 -30.70 -47.53
CA ALA A 13 50.64 -31.88 -46.87
C ALA A 13 51.78 -32.84 -46.48
N ALA A 14 51.63 -33.51 -45.33
CA ALA A 14 52.39 -34.74 -45.06
C ALA A 14 51.48 -35.73 -44.35
N LEU A 15 51.18 -36.84 -45.09
CA LEU A 15 50.62 -38.06 -44.57
C LEU A 15 51.70 -38.85 -43.82
N ALA A 16 51.35 -39.45 -42.69
CA ALA A 16 52.00 -40.67 -42.20
C ALA A 16 50.98 -41.59 -41.56
N LEU A 17 50.96 -42.80 -42.06
CA LEU A 17 50.07 -43.91 -41.75
C LEU A 17 50.57 -44.75 -40.55
N ALA A 18 49.56 -45.29 -39.87
CA ALA A 18 49.49 -46.60 -39.21
C ALA A 18 50.15 -46.80 -37.84
N SER A 19 49.30 -47.16 -36.86
CA SER A 19 49.42 -48.47 -36.21
C SER A 19 48.18 -48.77 -35.38
N CYS A 20 47.58 -49.92 -35.59
CA CYS A 20 46.52 -50.56 -34.81
C CYS A 20 47.01 -50.91 -33.39
N GLY A 21 46.22 -50.54 -32.36
CA GLY A 21 46.34 -51.04 -31.01
C GLY A 21 44.98 -50.96 -30.31
N LYS A 22 44.23 -52.07 -30.33
CA LYS A 22 43.02 -52.22 -29.49
C LYS A 22 43.44 -52.15 -28.02
N LYS A 23 42.96 -51.15 -27.29
CA LYS A 23 42.77 -51.19 -25.85
C LYS A 23 41.33 -50.74 -25.56
N GLU A 24 40.55 -51.68 -25.06
CA GLU A 24 39.27 -51.40 -24.42
C GLU A 24 39.54 -50.56 -23.19
N GLU A 25 39.28 -49.25 -23.24
CA GLU A 25 39.12 -48.42 -22.08
C GLU A 25 37.65 -48.44 -21.68
N THR A 26 37.40 -49.15 -20.59
CA THR A 26 36.18 -49.04 -19.80
C THR A 26 35.88 -47.58 -19.52
N ALA A 27 34.83 -47.05 -20.18
CA ALA A 27 34.25 -45.74 -19.83
C ALA A 27 33.80 -45.80 -18.38
N ARG A 28 34.63 -45.26 -17.49
CA ARG A 28 34.19 -44.86 -16.14
C ARG A 28 33.15 -43.75 -16.31
N ASN A 29 31.88 -44.08 -16.05
CA ASN A 29 30.83 -43.11 -15.79
C ASN A 29 31.33 -42.20 -14.68
N ALA A 30 31.79 -41.01 -15.02
CA ALA A 30 31.91 -39.91 -14.07
C ALA A 30 30.53 -39.65 -13.52
N PRO A 31 30.35 -39.54 -12.17
CA PRO A 31 29.07 -39.08 -11.63
C PRO A 31 28.78 -37.73 -12.24
N GLY A 32 27.64 -37.59 -12.93
CA GLY A 32 27.17 -36.33 -13.42
C GLY A 32 27.11 -35.37 -12.22
N THR A 33 27.88 -34.30 -12.26
CA THR A 33 27.71 -33.15 -11.39
C THR A 33 26.30 -32.68 -11.66
N THR A 34 25.37 -33.02 -10.76
CA THR A 34 24.07 -32.38 -10.69
C THR A 34 24.39 -30.93 -10.30
N GLY A 35 24.52 -30.06 -11.29
CA GLY A 35 24.68 -28.63 -11.06
C GLY A 35 23.53 -28.16 -10.16
N ALA A 36 23.84 -27.31 -9.18
CA ALA A 36 22.82 -26.68 -8.36
C ALA A 36 21.73 -26.07 -9.28
N PRO A 37 20.45 -26.15 -8.92
CA PRO A 37 19.39 -25.58 -9.73
C PRO A 37 19.68 -24.09 -9.98
N ALA A 38 19.47 -23.63 -11.23
CA ALA A 38 19.67 -22.23 -11.58
C ALA A 38 18.68 -21.35 -10.78
N GLU A 39 19.20 -20.23 -10.27
CA GLU A 39 18.40 -19.21 -9.55
C GLU A 39 17.32 -18.63 -10.49
N VAL A 40 16.11 -18.48 -9.99
CA VAL A 40 14.97 -17.86 -10.69
C VAL A 40 14.76 -16.45 -10.17
N THR A 41 14.82 -15.47 -11.06
CA THR A 41 14.46 -14.08 -10.75
C THR A 41 12.95 -13.93 -10.85
N VAL A 42 12.35 -13.37 -9.79
CA VAL A 42 10.91 -13.09 -9.68
C VAL A 42 10.71 -11.60 -9.46
N THR A 43 10.02 -10.95 -10.39
CA THR A 43 9.73 -9.51 -10.28
C THR A 43 8.42 -9.28 -9.54
N ILE A 44 8.49 -8.57 -8.41
CA ILE A 44 7.34 -8.00 -7.70
C ILE A 44 7.36 -6.51 -7.99
N ALA A 45 6.29 -5.99 -8.61
CA ALA A 45 6.22 -4.57 -8.93
C ALA A 45 5.66 -3.76 -7.77
N HIS A 46 6.14 -2.54 -7.62
CA HIS A 46 5.48 -1.47 -6.87
C HIS A 46 4.90 -0.44 -7.85
N ALA A 47 3.69 0.04 -7.60
CA ALA A 47 3.08 1.13 -8.35
C ALA A 47 2.41 2.10 -7.38
N GLY A 48 2.79 3.36 -7.45
CA GLY A 48 2.29 4.41 -6.57
C GLY A 48 2.77 5.80 -6.98
N PRO A 49 2.34 6.88 -6.30
CA PRO A 49 2.70 8.26 -6.64
C PRO A 49 4.12 8.57 -6.16
N LEU A 50 5.13 8.31 -7.00
CA LEU A 50 6.54 8.54 -6.67
C LEU A 50 6.97 9.99 -6.92
N THR A 51 6.16 10.75 -7.67
CA THR A 51 6.31 12.19 -7.90
C THR A 51 5.03 12.96 -7.55
N GLY A 52 5.09 14.30 -7.55
CA GLY A 52 3.94 15.15 -7.23
C GLY A 52 3.76 15.44 -5.74
N SER A 53 2.59 16.00 -5.41
CA SER A 53 2.32 16.58 -4.07
C SER A 53 2.21 15.56 -2.93
N ILE A 54 1.94 14.29 -3.24
CA ILE A 54 1.84 13.19 -2.27
C ILE A 54 2.96 12.16 -2.44
N ALA A 55 4.04 12.51 -3.12
CA ALA A 55 5.19 11.61 -3.33
C ALA A 55 5.81 11.09 -2.03
N HIS A 56 5.69 11.83 -0.94
CA HIS A 56 6.16 11.39 0.38
C HIS A 56 5.46 10.13 0.87
N LEU A 57 4.18 9.93 0.51
CA LEU A 57 3.43 8.70 0.81
C LEU A 57 3.84 7.56 -0.14
N GLY A 58 3.90 7.82 -1.46
CA GLY A 58 4.32 6.79 -2.42
C GLY A 58 5.75 6.28 -2.17
N LYS A 59 6.66 7.15 -1.72
CA LYS A 59 8.02 6.73 -1.31
C LYS A 59 8.03 5.94 -0.01
N ASP A 60 7.16 6.25 0.94
CA ASP A 60 6.97 5.44 2.14
C ASP A 60 6.52 4.02 1.78
N ASP A 61 5.57 3.91 0.86
CA ASP A 61 5.04 2.65 0.35
C ASP A 61 6.12 1.82 -0.36
N GLU A 62 6.84 2.45 -1.31
CA GLU A 62 7.96 1.86 -2.05
C GLU A 62 9.02 1.28 -1.11
N ASN A 63 9.37 2.03 -0.06
CA ASN A 63 10.33 1.60 0.94
C ASN A 63 9.83 0.39 1.75
N GLY A 64 8.54 0.30 2.02
CA GLY A 64 7.91 -0.86 2.65
C GLY A 64 8.05 -2.13 1.81
N VAL A 65 7.77 -2.02 0.50
CA VAL A 65 7.95 -3.12 -0.47
C VAL A 65 9.41 -3.53 -0.57
N HIS A 66 10.31 -2.55 -0.70
CA HIS A 66 11.74 -2.80 -0.83
C HIS A 66 12.30 -3.54 0.39
N LEU A 67 11.94 -3.13 1.61
CA LEU A 67 12.38 -3.79 2.83
C LEU A 67 11.94 -5.27 2.88
N ALA A 68 10.69 -5.55 2.48
CA ALA A 68 10.18 -6.93 2.45
C ALA A 68 10.95 -7.80 1.44
N ILE A 69 11.24 -7.26 0.26
CA ILE A 69 12.03 -7.94 -0.78
C ILE A 69 13.46 -8.21 -0.29
N ASP A 70 14.12 -7.23 0.31
CA ASP A 70 15.49 -7.39 0.84
C ASP A 70 15.54 -8.48 1.90
N GLN A 71 14.58 -8.47 2.84
CA GLN A 71 14.50 -9.47 3.89
C GLN A 71 14.17 -10.86 3.36
N ALA A 72 13.34 -10.97 2.31
CA ALA A 72 13.04 -12.24 1.65
C ALA A 72 14.29 -12.81 0.94
N ASN A 73 15.03 -11.95 0.23
CA ASN A 73 16.29 -12.33 -0.42
C ASN A 73 17.35 -12.79 0.59
N ALA A 74 17.44 -12.13 1.74
CA ALA A 74 18.36 -12.54 2.81
C ALA A 74 18.06 -13.93 3.40
N LYS A 75 16.84 -14.44 3.23
CA LYS A 75 16.43 -15.80 3.66
C LYS A 75 16.79 -16.88 2.65
N HIS A 76 17.30 -16.54 1.46
CA HIS A 76 17.67 -17.49 0.40
C HIS A 76 16.58 -18.52 0.11
N LEU A 77 15.36 -18.05 -0.15
CA LEU A 77 14.18 -18.92 -0.29
C LEU A 77 14.34 -19.88 -1.49
N VAL A 78 13.85 -21.11 -1.31
CA VAL A 78 13.73 -22.12 -2.36
C VAL A 78 12.24 -22.38 -2.56
N ILE A 79 11.73 -22.20 -3.78
CA ILE A 79 10.33 -22.42 -4.15
C ILE A 79 10.30 -23.26 -5.44
N GLY A 80 9.50 -24.32 -5.48
CA GLY A 80 9.48 -25.26 -6.60
C GLY A 80 10.83 -25.94 -6.84
N GLY A 81 11.61 -26.15 -5.79
CA GLY A 81 12.94 -26.74 -5.85
C GLY A 81 14.03 -25.83 -6.44
N LYS A 82 13.77 -24.52 -6.62
CA LYS A 82 14.72 -23.57 -7.22
C LYS A 82 15.00 -22.42 -6.24
N PRO A 83 16.26 -21.97 -6.10
CA PRO A 83 16.58 -20.75 -5.39
C PRO A 83 15.88 -19.56 -6.04
N ILE A 84 15.31 -18.67 -5.25
CA ILE A 84 14.56 -17.50 -5.72
C ILE A 84 15.31 -16.21 -5.38
N LYS A 85 15.38 -15.32 -6.37
CA LYS A 85 15.80 -13.91 -6.23
C LYS A 85 14.63 -13.01 -6.55
N PHE A 86 14.13 -12.30 -5.56
CA PHE A 86 13.12 -11.26 -5.80
C PHE A 86 13.80 -9.97 -6.25
N VAL A 87 13.19 -9.31 -7.22
CA VAL A 87 13.57 -7.96 -7.68
C VAL A 87 12.34 -7.07 -7.70
N MET A 88 12.52 -5.79 -7.42
CA MET A 88 11.45 -4.80 -7.49
C MET A 88 11.48 -4.08 -8.84
N ASP A 89 10.32 -3.93 -9.47
CA ASP A 89 10.06 -2.98 -10.55
C ASP A 89 9.16 -1.88 -9.98
N SER A 90 9.60 -0.62 -9.99
CA SER A 90 8.90 0.48 -9.33
C SER A 90 8.46 1.52 -10.34
N GLU A 91 7.12 1.79 -10.36
CA GLU A 91 6.49 2.65 -11.35
C GLU A 91 5.72 3.79 -10.71
N ASP A 92 5.86 4.98 -11.28
CA ASP A 92 5.19 6.21 -10.86
C ASP A 92 3.83 6.35 -11.56
N ASP A 93 2.75 6.26 -10.80
CA ASP A 93 1.39 6.50 -11.29
C ASP A 93 0.92 7.96 -11.15
N GLN A 94 1.74 8.82 -10.53
CA GLN A 94 1.49 10.26 -10.34
C GLN A 94 0.16 10.57 -9.61
N ALA A 95 -0.43 9.61 -8.90
CA ALA A 95 -1.79 9.66 -8.35
C ALA A 95 -2.87 9.93 -9.42
N ASP A 96 -2.58 9.67 -10.69
CA ASP A 96 -3.48 9.92 -11.81
C ASP A 96 -4.05 8.62 -12.38
N PRO A 97 -5.39 8.46 -12.49
CA PRO A 97 -6.00 7.22 -12.96
C PRO A 97 -5.60 6.81 -14.39
N ALA A 98 -5.37 7.77 -15.29
CA ALA A 98 -4.97 7.47 -16.66
C ALA A 98 -3.51 7.00 -16.73
N THR A 99 -2.63 7.65 -15.98
CA THR A 99 -1.24 7.22 -15.80
C THR A 99 -1.19 5.84 -15.15
N GLY A 100 -1.98 5.60 -14.10
CA GLY A 100 -2.05 4.30 -13.42
C GLY A 100 -2.50 3.16 -14.33
N THR A 101 -3.44 3.39 -15.25
CA THR A 101 -3.82 2.37 -16.24
C THR A 101 -2.71 2.10 -17.27
N THR A 102 -1.94 3.13 -17.64
CA THR A 102 -0.76 2.98 -18.51
C THR A 102 0.34 2.18 -17.81
N VAL A 103 0.61 2.49 -16.55
CA VAL A 103 1.53 1.74 -15.69
C VAL A 103 1.08 0.29 -15.55
N ALA A 104 -0.22 0.05 -15.31
CA ALA A 104 -0.75 -1.29 -15.20
C ALA A 104 -0.52 -2.12 -16.46
N GLN A 105 -0.76 -1.56 -17.65
CA GLN A 105 -0.50 -2.26 -18.90
C GLN A 105 1.00 -2.56 -19.07
N LYS A 106 1.88 -1.59 -18.75
CA LYS A 106 3.34 -1.78 -18.79
C LYS A 106 3.78 -2.96 -17.92
N LEU A 107 3.28 -3.05 -16.69
CA LEU A 107 3.62 -4.12 -15.75
C LEU A 107 3.07 -5.49 -16.22
N VAL A 108 1.88 -5.52 -16.86
CA VAL A 108 1.35 -6.71 -17.49
C VAL A 108 2.25 -7.18 -18.63
N ASP A 109 2.69 -6.27 -19.50
CA ASP A 109 3.58 -6.58 -20.63
C ASP A 109 4.97 -7.04 -20.15
N ALA A 110 5.45 -6.51 -19.03
CA ALA A 110 6.67 -6.94 -18.34
C ALA A 110 6.53 -8.32 -17.64
N LYS A 111 5.30 -8.85 -17.54
CA LYS A 111 4.98 -10.15 -16.91
C LYS A 111 5.46 -10.25 -15.46
N VAL A 112 5.24 -9.20 -14.69
CA VAL A 112 5.55 -9.20 -13.25
C VAL A 112 4.73 -10.28 -12.54
N ALA A 113 5.29 -10.87 -11.49
CA ALA A 113 4.61 -11.92 -10.74
C ALA A 113 3.45 -11.40 -9.88
N ALA A 114 3.59 -10.20 -9.34
CA ALA A 114 2.56 -9.54 -8.53
C ALA A 114 2.78 -8.02 -8.55
N VAL A 115 1.73 -7.26 -8.18
CA VAL A 115 1.80 -5.81 -8.01
C VAL A 115 1.41 -5.45 -6.58
N ILE A 116 2.25 -4.65 -5.92
CA ILE A 116 1.99 -4.04 -4.62
C ILE A 116 1.71 -2.56 -4.85
N GLY A 117 0.48 -2.18 -4.73
CA GLY A 117 -0.03 -0.85 -5.12
C GLY A 117 -1.49 -0.95 -5.55
N HIS A 118 -2.06 0.09 -6.11
CA HIS A 118 -1.68 1.49 -6.09
C HIS A 118 -2.05 2.16 -4.75
N LEU A 119 -1.60 3.41 -4.51
CA LEU A 119 -1.97 4.11 -3.28
C LEU A 119 -3.42 4.59 -3.33
N ASN A 120 -3.78 5.38 -4.33
CA ASN A 120 -5.07 6.06 -4.41
C ASN A 120 -6.18 5.13 -4.92
N SER A 121 -7.34 5.11 -4.26
CA SER A 121 -8.49 4.30 -4.68
C SER A 121 -8.89 4.56 -6.14
N GLY A 122 -8.87 5.84 -6.58
CA GLY A 122 -9.20 6.23 -7.95
C GLY A 122 -8.24 5.70 -9.01
N VAL A 123 -7.00 5.39 -8.63
CA VAL A 123 -5.99 4.74 -9.48
C VAL A 123 -6.11 3.22 -9.39
N THR A 124 -6.25 2.69 -8.18
CA THR A 124 -6.35 1.26 -7.89
C THR A 124 -7.52 0.61 -8.62
N ILE A 125 -8.69 1.26 -8.62
CA ILE A 125 -9.92 0.71 -9.20
C ILE A 125 -9.74 0.36 -10.70
N PRO A 126 -9.37 1.28 -11.60
CA PRO A 126 -9.19 0.93 -13.01
C PRO A 126 -7.95 0.06 -13.26
N ALA A 127 -6.83 0.29 -12.59
CA ALA A 127 -5.60 -0.49 -12.77
C ALA A 127 -5.79 -1.97 -12.42
N SER A 128 -6.51 -2.26 -11.32
CA SER A 128 -6.77 -3.63 -10.87
C SER A 128 -7.58 -4.48 -11.85
N GLU A 129 -8.40 -3.87 -12.72
CA GLU A 129 -9.08 -4.60 -13.79
C GLU A 129 -8.10 -5.11 -14.87
N ILE A 130 -7.08 -4.32 -15.17
CA ILE A 130 -6.03 -4.68 -16.14
C ILE A 130 -5.21 -5.86 -15.58
N TYR A 131 -4.77 -5.77 -14.33
CA TYR A 131 -4.05 -6.87 -13.66
C TYR A 131 -4.91 -8.13 -13.57
N ALA A 132 -6.18 -8.00 -13.17
CA ALA A 132 -7.08 -9.15 -13.02
C ALA A 132 -7.33 -9.88 -14.35
N LYS A 133 -7.50 -9.15 -15.46
CA LYS A 133 -7.61 -9.74 -16.80
C LYS A 133 -6.37 -10.52 -17.22
N ALA A 134 -5.19 -10.09 -16.75
CA ALA A 134 -3.92 -10.77 -16.99
C ALA A 134 -3.62 -11.90 -15.99
N GLY A 135 -4.46 -12.07 -14.96
CA GLY A 135 -4.25 -13.07 -13.91
C GLY A 135 -3.14 -12.69 -12.91
N ILE A 136 -2.68 -11.45 -12.92
CA ILE A 136 -1.64 -10.94 -12.00
C ILE A 136 -2.31 -10.49 -10.70
N PRO A 137 -1.92 -11.02 -9.54
CA PRO A 137 -2.45 -10.56 -8.25
C PRO A 137 -1.93 -9.16 -7.92
N MET A 138 -2.82 -8.34 -7.34
CA MET A 138 -2.52 -7.00 -6.85
C MET A 138 -2.98 -6.86 -5.41
N ILE A 139 -2.12 -6.29 -4.55
CA ILE A 139 -2.46 -5.97 -3.16
C ILE A 139 -2.17 -4.50 -2.89
N SER A 140 -3.19 -3.73 -2.52
CA SER A 140 -3.02 -2.35 -2.07
C SER A 140 -2.84 -2.29 -0.55
N GLY A 141 -1.86 -1.48 -0.11
CA GLY A 141 -1.60 -1.17 1.29
C GLY A 141 -2.34 0.08 1.81
N SER A 142 -3.19 0.71 0.99
CA SER A 142 -3.75 2.04 1.31
C SER A 142 -5.12 2.34 0.69
N ALA A 143 -5.49 1.72 -0.44
CA ALA A 143 -6.75 2.02 -1.13
C ALA A 143 -7.97 1.52 -0.35
N THR A 144 -8.73 2.44 0.26
CA THR A 144 -9.80 2.15 1.21
C THR A 144 -11.19 2.03 0.60
N ASN A 145 -11.43 2.56 -0.63
CA ASN A 145 -12.76 2.53 -1.23
C ASN A 145 -13.28 1.09 -1.38
N PRO A 146 -14.53 0.79 -0.94
CA PRO A 146 -15.13 -0.54 -1.06
C PRO A 146 -15.11 -1.12 -2.48
N ALA A 147 -15.24 -0.26 -3.52
CA ALA A 147 -15.22 -0.69 -4.91
C ALA A 147 -13.92 -1.38 -5.35
N VAL A 148 -12.83 -1.29 -4.59
CA VAL A 148 -11.58 -2.00 -4.90
C VAL A 148 -11.79 -3.51 -4.91
N THR A 149 -12.52 -4.07 -3.96
CA THR A 149 -12.72 -5.53 -3.79
C THR A 149 -14.15 -6.01 -4.09
N GLU A 150 -15.16 -5.11 -4.15
CA GLU A 150 -16.56 -5.53 -4.34
C GLU A 150 -16.93 -5.87 -5.78
N ARG A 151 -16.01 -5.69 -6.74
CA ARG A 151 -16.22 -6.04 -8.15
C ARG A 151 -16.08 -7.52 -8.47
N GLY A 152 -15.77 -8.35 -7.46
CA GLY A 152 -15.65 -9.80 -7.59
C GLY A 152 -14.36 -10.28 -8.26
N LEU A 153 -13.36 -9.41 -8.40
CA LEU A 153 -12.05 -9.76 -8.95
C LEU A 153 -11.28 -10.65 -7.96
N LYS A 154 -10.85 -11.83 -8.39
CA LYS A 154 -10.24 -12.84 -7.50
C LYS A 154 -8.73 -12.67 -7.29
N THR A 155 -8.15 -11.66 -7.88
CA THR A 155 -6.72 -11.35 -7.80
C THR A 155 -6.46 -9.99 -7.13
N VAL A 156 -7.49 -9.37 -6.53
CA VAL A 156 -7.40 -8.01 -5.95
C VAL A 156 -7.61 -8.09 -4.45
N PHE A 157 -6.65 -7.53 -3.70
CA PHE A 157 -6.61 -7.58 -2.24
C PHE A 157 -6.23 -6.23 -1.64
N ARG A 158 -6.45 -6.09 -0.32
CA ARG A 158 -5.95 -4.96 0.46
C ARG A 158 -5.52 -5.37 1.86
N THR A 159 -4.51 -4.69 2.41
CA THR A 159 -4.03 -4.90 3.79
C THR A 159 -4.52 -3.85 4.79
N VAL A 160 -5.32 -2.88 4.36
CA VAL A 160 -5.96 -1.84 5.19
C VAL A 160 -7.46 -2.10 5.36
N GLY A 161 -8.10 -1.33 6.25
CA GLY A 161 -9.56 -1.29 6.37
C GLY A 161 -10.24 -0.56 5.20
N ARG A 162 -11.56 -0.48 5.25
CA ARG A 162 -12.41 0.08 4.20
C ARG A 162 -13.06 1.39 4.65
N ASP A 163 -13.47 2.23 3.67
CA ASP A 163 -14.18 3.48 3.93
C ASP A 163 -15.52 3.27 4.65
N ASP A 164 -16.22 2.15 4.40
CA ASP A 164 -17.46 1.79 5.08
C ASP A 164 -17.25 1.30 6.54
N GLN A 165 -15.99 1.18 6.98
CA GLN A 165 -15.58 1.02 8.37
C GLN A 165 -15.02 2.34 8.93
N GLN A 166 -14.17 3.02 8.16
CA GLN A 166 -13.49 4.24 8.55
C GLN A 166 -14.46 5.43 8.66
N GLY A 167 -15.35 5.61 7.68
CA GLY A 167 -16.34 6.68 7.68
C GLY A 167 -17.24 6.67 8.93
N PRO A 168 -17.88 5.53 9.27
CA PRO A 168 -18.62 5.40 10.53
C PRO A 168 -17.77 5.65 11.78
N ALA A 169 -16.51 5.21 11.81
CA ALA A 169 -15.65 5.40 12.97
C ALA A 169 -15.37 6.88 13.26
N ILE A 170 -14.93 7.64 12.25
CA ILE A 170 -14.67 9.08 12.41
C ILE A 170 -15.96 9.88 12.62
N ALA A 171 -17.07 9.52 11.94
CA ALA A 171 -18.35 10.17 12.11
C ALA A 171 -18.90 10.00 13.54
N SER A 172 -18.87 8.79 14.08
CA SER A 172 -19.26 8.53 15.47
C SER A 172 -18.36 9.24 16.47
N TYR A 173 -17.07 9.38 16.19
CA TYR A 173 -16.16 10.20 16.99
C TYR A 173 -16.56 11.68 16.97
N ILE A 174 -16.88 12.23 15.79
CA ILE A 174 -17.36 13.61 15.62
C ILE A 174 -18.67 13.83 16.42
N ALA A 175 -19.62 12.90 16.33
CA ALA A 175 -20.90 13.03 17.02
C ALA A 175 -20.76 12.87 18.54
N ALA A 176 -20.07 11.83 19.01
CA ALA A 176 -20.05 11.44 20.42
C ALA A 176 -18.96 12.14 21.24
N GLN A 177 -17.75 12.26 20.68
CA GLN A 177 -16.61 12.80 21.42
C GLN A 177 -16.45 14.30 21.21
N LEU A 178 -16.56 14.79 19.96
CA LEU A 178 -16.55 16.22 19.68
C LEU A 178 -17.91 16.89 19.96
N LYS A 179 -18.96 16.08 20.17
CA LYS A 179 -20.33 16.54 20.47
C LYS A 179 -20.87 17.52 19.42
N ALA A 180 -20.45 17.36 18.17
CA ALA A 180 -20.84 18.22 17.08
C ALA A 180 -22.36 18.16 16.82
N LYS A 181 -22.97 19.31 16.63
CA LYS A 181 -24.39 19.44 16.24
C LYS A 181 -24.56 19.80 14.78
N LYS A 182 -23.55 20.50 14.23
CA LYS A 182 -23.52 20.98 12.85
C LYS A 182 -22.21 20.58 12.20
N VAL A 183 -22.25 19.86 11.11
CA VAL A 183 -21.09 19.43 10.34
C VAL A 183 -21.22 19.93 8.90
N ALA A 184 -20.17 20.56 8.37
CA ALA A 184 -20.00 20.78 6.95
C ALA A 184 -19.07 19.71 6.40
N ILE A 185 -19.31 19.25 5.16
CA ILE A 185 -18.54 18.21 4.50
C ILE A 185 -17.99 18.77 3.19
N ILE A 186 -16.72 18.55 2.95
CA ILE A 186 -16.01 18.85 1.69
C ILE A 186 -15.38 17.55 1.21
N ASP A 187 -15.37 17.29 -0.09
CA ASP A 187 -14.56 16.23 -0.70
C ASP A 187 -13.84 16.76 -1.95
N ASP A 188 -12.84 16.02 -2.39
CA ASP A 188 -12.00 16.37 -3.54
C ASP A 188 -12.47 15.73 -4.85
N LYS A 189 -13.67 15.12 -4.89
CA LYS A 189 -14.22 14.43 -6.06
C LYS A 189 -13.44 13.20 -6.55
N THR A 190 -12.37 12.81 -5.85
CA THR A 190 -11.74 11.51 -6.13
C THR A 190 -12.61 10.35 -5.64
N ALA A 191 -12.39 9.15 -6.17
CA ALA A 191 -13.10 7.96 -5.69
C ALA A 191 -12.88 7.72 -4.19
N TYR A 192 -11.68 8.08 -3.65
CA TYR A 192 -11.40 8.03 -2.22
C TYR A 192 -12.17 9.11 -1.46
N GLY A 193 -11.90 10.38 -1.77
CA GLY A 193 -12.40 11.49 -0.96
C GLY A 193 -13.92 11.61 -0.95
N GLU A 194 -14.57 11.45 -2.12
CA GLU A 194 -16.04 11.43 -2.22
C GLU A 194 -16.62 10.19 -1.56
N GLY A 195 -15.98 9.00 -1.75
CA GLY A 195 -16.45 7.75 -1.17
C GLY A 195 -16.45 7.78 0.36
N LEU A 196 -15.34 8.17 0.98
CA LEU A 196 -15.24 8.30 2.43
C LEU A 196 -16.21 9.37 2.98
N ALA A 197 -16.30 10.53 2.30
CA ALA A 197 -17.21 11.60 2.71
C ALA A 197 -18.69 11.17 2.66
N ASN A 198 -19.07 10.28 1.74
CA ASN A 198 -20.43 9.72 1.65
C ASN A 198 -20.71 8.81 2.85
N GLU A 199 -19.77 7.97 3.28
CA GLU A 199 -19.95 7.12 4.46
C GLU A 199 -20.00 7.93 5.76
N VAL A 200 -19.19 9.01 5.86
CA VAL A 200 -19.27 9.97 6.98
C VAL A 200 -20.63 10.66 7.01
N GLU A 201 -21.11 11.19 5.88
CA GLU A 201 -22.41 11.86 5.79
C GLU A 201 -23.56 10.95 6.18
N LYS A 202 -23.58 9.73 5.68
CA LYS A 202 -24.57 8.70 5.99
C LYS A 202 -24.63 8.41 7.49
N THR A 203 -23.48 8.24 8.12
CA THR A 203 -23.39 7.95 9.56
C THR A 203 -23.82 9.14 10.41
N LEU A 204 -23.33 10.36 10.10
CA LEU A 204 -23.73 11.57 10.82
C LEU A 204 -25.25 11.81 10.75
N LYS A 205 -25.90 11.53 9.61
CA LYS A 205 -27.37 11.59 9.48
C LYS A 205 -28.07 10.58 10.39
N ASN A 206 -27.55 9.34 10.47
CA ASN A 206 -28.08 8.32 11.37
C ASN A 206 -27.92 8.74 12.85
N ASP A 207 -26.83 9.40 13.19
CA ASP A 207 -26.55 9.95 14.52
C ASP A 207 -27.28 11.28 14.80
N LYS A 208 -28.17 11.71 13.88
CA LYS A 208 -28.98 12.94 13.97
C LYS A 208 -28.14 14.22 14.07
N VAL A 209 -26.93 14.21 13.54
CA VAL A 209 -26.09 15.40 13.40
C VAL A 209 -26.54 16.17 12.14
N LYS A 210 -26.73 17.48 12.26
CA LYS A 210 -27.15 18.33 11.14
C LYS A 210 -25.99 18.55 10.17
N ILE A 211 -26.14 18.08 8.93
CA ILE A 211 -25.25 18.47 7.82
C ILE A 211 -25.68 19.85 7.34
N VAL A 212 -24.83 20.86 7.54
CA VAL A 212 -25.12 22.26 7.19
C VAL A 212 -24.57 22.66 5.82
N GLY A 213 -23.70 21.85 5.22
CA GLY A 213 -23.19 22.07 3.87
C GLY A 213 -22.49 20.83 3.33
N ARG A 214 -22.70 20.55 2.05
CA ARG A 214 -21.92 19.59 1.25
C ARG A 214 -21.29 20.36 0.10
N SER A 215 -19.98 20.26 -0.06
CA SER A 215 -19.21 20.98 -1.07
C SER A 215 -18.15 20.09 -1.67
N HIS A 216 -17.73 20.43 -2.86
CA HIS A 216 -16.73 19.68 -3.60
C HIS A 216 -15.61 20.63 -4.04
N THR A 217 -14.41 20.10 -4.05
CA THR A 217 -13.19 20.70 -4.62
C THR A 217 -12.57 19.73 -5.60
N THR A 218 -11.30 19.88 -5.90
CA THR A 218 -10.51 18.90 -6.65
C THR A 218 -9.24 18.56 -5.88
N ASP A 219 -8.63 17.43 -6.21
CA ASP A 219 -7.34 17.00 -5.67
C ASP A 219 -6.15 17.92 -6.06
N LYS A 220 -6.37 18.85 -7.00
CA LYS A 220 -5.40 19.86 -7.47
C LYS A 220 -5.76 21.28 -7.05
N GLU A 221 -6.80 21.45 -6.25
CA GLU A 221 -7.26 22.76 -5.79
C GLU A 221 -6.24 23.40 -4.83
N THR A 222 -6.02 24.68 -4.99
CA THR A 222 -5.08 25.45 -4.16
C THR A 222 -5.73 26.64 -3.47
N ASP A 223 -6.88 27.13 -3.94
CA ASP A 223 -7.63 28.22 -3.34
C ASP A 223 -9.02 27.80 -2.89
N PHE A 224 -9.16 27.63 -1.60
CA PHE A 224 -10.40 27.17 -0.95
C PHE A 224 -11.27 28.30 -0.40
N ARG A 225 -10.89 29.60 -0.58
CA ARG A 225 -11.56 30.73 0.05
C ARG A 225 -13.03 30.82 -0.28
N SER A 226 -13.40 30.51 -1.53
CA SER A 226 -14.80 30.54 -1.97
C SER A 226 -15.67 29.55 -1.21
N VAL A 227 -15.26 28.26 -1.18
CA VAL A 227 -16.00 27.21 -0.47
C VAL A 227 -15.99 27.47 1.04
N LEU A 228 -14.86 27.91 1.61
CA LEU A 228 -14.71 28.19 3.03
C LEU A 228 -15.55 29.39 3.47
N THR A 229 -15.70 30.45 2.65
CA THR A 229 -16.56 31.59 2.95
C THR A 229 -18.01 31.18 3.08
N ARG A 230 -18.50 30.30 2.19
CA ARG A 230 -19.85 29.72 2.29
C ARG A 230 -20.00 28.89 3.57
N ILE A 231 -19.04 28.01 3.86
CA ILE A 231 -19.07 27.16 5.06
C ILE A 231 -19.04 28.02 6.34
N LYS A 232 -18.26 29.11 6.36
CA LYS A 232 -18.22 30.03 7.49
C LYS A 232 -19.59 30.59 7.84
N SER A 233 -20.44 30.90 6.85
CA SER A 233 -21.78 31.45 7.08
C SER A 233 -22.71 30.45 7.77
N GLU A 234 -22.48 29.14 7.57
CA GLU A 234 -23.27 28.05 8.19
C GLU A 234 -22.88 27.76 9.64
N ARG A 235 -21.73 28.28 10.10
CA ARG A 235 -21.21 28.13 11.47
C ARG A 235 -21.20 26.68 11.93
N PRO A 236 -20.47 25.77 11.23
CA PRO A 236 -20.35 24.39 11.66
C PRO A 236 -19.49 24.27 12.92
N ASP A 237 -19.75 23.22 13.72
CA ASP A 237 -18.88 22.83 14.84
C ASP A 237 -17.65 22.07 14.30
N VAL A 238 -17.86 21.27 13.25
CA VAL A 238 -16.83 20.46 12.57
C VAL A 238 -16.94 20.64 11.06
N VAL A 239 -15.79 20.69 10.39
CA VAL A 239 -15.66 20.55 8.94
C VAL A 239 -14.96 19.24 8.67
N PHE A 240 -15.63 18.29 8.00
CA PHE A 240 -14.99 17.09 7.51
C PHE A 240 -14.48 17.31 6.08
N HIS A 241 -13.25 16.91 5.79
CA HIS A 241 -12.67 16.92 4.47
C HIS A 241 -12.21 15.52 4.06
N GLY A 242 -12.80 14.99 2.98
CA GLY A 242 -12.36 13.78 2.27
C GLY A 242 -11.38 14.17 1.17
N GLY A 243 -10.11 13.89 1.38
CA GLY A 243 -9.02 14.23 0.48
C GLY A 243 -7.66 14.02 1.14
N MET A 244 -6.60 14.40 0.43
CA MET A 244 -5.21 14.20 0.83
C MET A 244 -4.66 15.41 1.62
N ASP A 245 -3.53 15.21 2.31
CA ASP A 245 -2.84 16.27 3.07
C ASP A 245 -2.39 17.44 2.19
N ALA A 246 -2.00 17.16 0.95
CA ALA A 246 -1.58 18.19 -0.02
C ALA A 246 -2.63 19.28 -0.26
N THR A 247 -3.92 18.93 -0.18
CA THR A 247 -5.03 19.88 -0.27
C THR A 247 -5.59 20.26 1.11
N GLY A 248 -5.61 19.31 2.05
CA GLY A 248 -6.11 19.49 3.39
C GLY A 248 -5.34 20.54 4.21
N GLY A 249 -4.01 20.55 4.11
CA GLY A 249 -3.14 21.53 4.79
C GLY A 249 -3.40 22.96 4.36
N PRO A 250 -3.30 23.30 3.07
CA PRO A 250 -3.63 24.63 2.55
C PRO A 250 -5.07 25.05 2.86
N MET A 251 -6.05 24.13 2.73
CA MET A 251 -7.45 24.40 3.09
C MET A 251 -7.59 24.80 4.56
N LEU A 252 -6.98 24.05 5.46
CA LEU A 252 -7.04 24.31 6.89
C LEU A 252 -6.39 25.65 7.25
N LYS A 253 -5.26 25.98 6.63
CA LYS A 253 -4.59 27.28 6.78
C LYS A 253 -5.50 28.42 6.36
N GLN A 254 -6.09 28.36 5.14
CA GLN A 254 -7.03 29.36 4.63
C GLN A 254 -8.29 29.47 5.50
N ALA A 255 -8.78 28.35 6.04
CA ALA A 255 -9.90 28.37 6.97
C ALA A 255 -9.61 29.20 8.24
N ARG A 256 -8.42 29.05 8.81
CA ARG A 256 -8.01 29.85 9.98
C ARG A 256 -7.80 31.32 9.65
N GLU A 257 -7.24 31.63 8.48
CA GLU A 257 -7.12 33.01 7.96
C GLU A 257 -8.50 33.69 7.83
N LEU A 258 -9.50 32.94 7.39
CA LEU A 258 -10.89 33.40 7.31
C LEU A 258 -11.58 33.44 8.69
N GLY A 259 -10.93 33.03 9.77
CA GLY A 259 -11.48 33.03 11.13
C GLY A 259 -12.48 31.90 11.41
N ILE A 260 -12.45 30.81 10.64
CA ILE A 260 -13.23 29.60 10.91
C ILE A 260 -12.61 28.88 12.12
N LYS A 261 -13.38 28.73 13.21
CA LYS A 261 -12.94 28.10 14.45
C LYS A 261 -13.35 26.63 14.58
N ALA A 262 -14.16 26.12 13.64
CA ALA A 262 -14.59 24.72 13.61
C ALA A 262 -13.40 23.76 13.74
N VAL A 263 -13.59 22.61 14.37
CA VAL A 263 -12.62 21.51 14.32
C VAL A 263 -12.62 20.95 12.90
N PHE A 264 -11.43 20.72 12.35
CA PHE A 264 -11.32 20.01 11.09
C PHE A 264 -11.09 18.53 11.35
N ALA A 265 -11.84 17.70 10.62
CA ALA A 265 -11.74 16.25 10.66
C ALA A 265 -11.41 15.71 9.26
N PHE A 266 -10.55 14.69 9.20
CA PHE A 266 -10.04 14.15 7.95
C PHE A 266 -10.07 12.62 7.94
N GLY A 267 -9.97 12.03 6.75
CA GLY A 267 -9.64 10.63 6.58
C GLY A 267 -8.13 10.37 6.68
N ASP A 268 -7.74 9.17 6.32
CA ASP A 268 -6.34 8.69 6.35
C ASP A 268 -5.43 9.45 5.37
N GLY A 269 -5.91 9.83 4.19
CA GLY A 269 -5.14 10.60 3.20
C GLY A 269 -4.57 11.94 3.71
N ALA A 270 -5.10 12.47 4.81
CA ALA A 270 -4.58 13.66 5.48
C ALA A 270 -4.19 13.39 6.94
N CYS A 271 -4.05 12.13 7.34
CA CYS A 271 -3.65 11.73 8.70
C CYS A 271 -2.12 11.58 8.81
N THR A 272 -1.39 12.62 8.44
CA THR A 272 0.07 12.64 8.35
C THR A 272 0.68 13.80 9.15
N ASP A 273 1.94 13.66 9.55
CA ASP A 273 2.71 14.77 10.15
C ASP A 273 2.95 15.91 9.14
N GLU A 274 2.76 15.65 7.83
CA GLU A 274 2.87 16.68 6.80
C GLU A 274 1.83 17.79 6.97
N MET A 275 0.64 17.47 7.51
CA MET A 275 -0.37 18.46 7.87
C MET A 275 0.17 19.54 8.82
N GLY A 276 1.02 19.13 9.77
CA GLY A 276 1.70 20.09 10.69
C GLY A 276 2.67 21.01 9.96
N LYS A 277 3.33 20.52 8.90
CA LYS A 277 4.24 21.35 8.08
C LYS A 277 3.47 22.28 7.13
N LEU A 278 2.45 21.76 6.46
CA LEU A 278 1.66 22.49 5.46
C LEU A 278 0.79 23.61 6.09
N ALA A 279 0.15 23.32 7.21
CA ALA A 279 -0.77 24.24 7.87
C ALA A 279 -0.18 24.92 9.12
N GLY A 280 0.95 24.42 9.65
CA GLY A 280 1.57 24.96 10.85
C GLY A 280 0.60 24.95 12.05
N LYS A 281 0.54 26.06 12.78
CA LYS A 281 -0.37 26.21 13.93
C LYS A 281 -1.87 26.07 13.57
N ALA A 282 -2.23 26.27 12.31
CA ALA A 282 -3.61 26.09 11.87
C ALA A 282 -4.09 24.62 11.97
N ALA A 283 -3.16 23.66 11.89
CA ALA A 283 -3.47 22.24 12.02
C ALA A 283 -3.68 21.78 13.47
N GLU A 284 -3.27 22.57 14.46
CA GLU A 284 -3.34 22.18 15.86
C GLU A 284 -4.77 21.81 16.27
N GLY A 285 -4.93 20.64 16.85
CA GLY A 285 -6.22 20.13 17.30
C GLY A 285 -7.11 19.54 16.21
N MET A 286 -6.68 19.47 14.94
CA MET A 286 -7.41 18.69 13.95
C MET A 286 -7.48 17.22 14.37
N VAL A 287 -8.49 16.51 13.91
CA VAL A 287 -8.64 15.06 14.11
C VAL A 287 -8.64 14.33 12.77
N CYS A 288 -8.15 13.10 12.74
CA CYS A 288 -8.18 12.27 11.53
C CYS A 288 -8.34 10.80 11.89
N SER A 289 -8.66 9.99 10.91
CA SER A 289 -8.74 8.54 11.07
C SER A 289 -7.74 7.86 10.14
N GLN A 290 -7.28 6.68 10.52
CA GLN A 290 -6.50 5.77 9.68
C GLN A 290 -7.21 4.43 9.61
N ALA A 291 -7.28 3.85 8.41
CA ALA A 291 -7.92 2.56 8.16
C ALA A 291 -6.98 1.41 8.55
N GLY A 292 -6.55 1.41 9.81
CA GLY A 292 -5.64 0.42 10.37
C GLY A 292 -5.08 0.83 11.74
N LEU A 293 -4.11 0.05 12.22
CA LEU A 293 -3.36 0.35 13.44
C LEU A 293 -2.42 1.55 13.25
N PRO A 294 -2.11 2.31 14.30
CA PRO A 294 -1.14 3.39 14.21
C PRO A 294 0.30 2.83 14.05
N ARG A 295 1.18 3.62 13.45
CA ARG A 295 2.61 3.25 13.28
C ARG A 295 3.31 2.89 14.61
N GLU A 296 2.85 3.44 15.70
CA GLU A 296 3.33 3.16 17.06
C GLU A 296 3.00 1.74 17.54
N ALA A 297 2.03 1.08 16.88
CA ALA A 297 1.64 -0.31 17.12
C ALA A 297 2.23 -1.28 16.09
N ALA A 298 3.00 -0.80 15.13
CA ALA A 298 3.71 -1.67 14.20
C ALA A 298 4.76 -2.52 14.93
N SER A 299 5.06 -3.72 14.41
CA SER A 299 6.02 -4.62 15.03
C SER A 299 7.39 -3.96 15.19
N LYS A 300 8.04 -4.20 16.34
CA LYS A 300 9.31 -3.56 16.69
C LYS A 300 10.40 -3.87 15.66
N ASP A 301 10.48 -5.10 15.20
CA ASP A 301 11.49 -5.55 14.23
C ASP A 301 11.34 -4.80 12.90
N PHE A 302 10.09 -4.59 12.44
CA PHE A 302 9.82 -3.79 11.25
C PHE A 302 10.26 -2.33 11.46
N VAL A 303 9.83 -1.71 12.57
CA VAL A 303 10.12 -0.29 12.87
C VAL A 303 11.62 -0.04 12.95
N GLU A 304 12.38 -0.93 13.62
CA GLU A 304 13.84 -0.81 13.74
C GLU A 304 14.54 -0.98 12.38
N ALA A 305 14.14 -1.99 11.60
CA ALA A 305 14.70 -2.24 10.28
C ALA A 305 14.39 -1.10 9.30
N PHE A 306 13.14 -0.64 9.27
CA PHE A 306 12.70 0.44 8.39
C PHE A 306 13.40 1.76 8.74
N ASN A 307 13.40 2.15 10.01
CA ASN A 307 14.02 3.41 10.45
C ASN A 307 15.53 3.45 10.20
N LYS A 308 16.20 2.31 10.32
CA LYS A 308 17.64 2.20 10.03
C LYS A 308 17.95 2.46 8.55
N GLN A 309 17.09 2.07 7.63
CA GLN A 309 17.35 2.13 6.20
C GLN A 309 16.72 3.35 5.52
N TYR A 310 15.52 3.77 5.96
CA TYR A 310 14.71 4.79 5.29
C TYR A 310 14.33 5.98 6.17
N GLY A 311 14.61 5.92 7.48
CA GLY A 311 14.19 6.94 8.43
C GLY A 311 12.74 6.75 8.89
N GLU A 312 12.09 7.84 9.31
CA GLU A 312 10.78 7.80 9.97
C GLU A 312 9.67 7.34 9.01
N ILE A 313 8.87 6.35 9.45
CA ILE A 313 7.66 5.89 8.76
C ILE A 313 6.70 7.07 8.61
N LYS A 314 6.19 7.28 7.38
CA LYS A 314 5.20 8.35 7.13
C LYS A 314 3.80 7.87 7.48
N GLN A 315 3.36 6.74 6.88
CA GLN A 315 2.02 6.22 7.13
C GLN A 315 1.86 4.73 6.74
N TYR A 316 1.97 4.40 5.45
CA TYR A 316 1.51 3.12 4.92
C TYR A 316 2.61 2.07 4.72
N ALA A 317 3.88 2.41 4.88
CA ALA A 317 4.98 1.45 4.71
C ALA A 317 4.76 0.09 5.40
N PRO A 318 4.23 0.00 6.65
CA PRO A 318 3.98 -1.29 7.29
C PRO A 318 2.97 -2.16 6.53
N TYR A 319 1.97 -1.52 5.89
CA TYR A 319 0.92 -2.22 5.14
C TYR A 319 1.42 -2.72 3.78
N PHE A 320 2.29 -1.94 3.11
CA PHE A 320 2.93 -2.34 1.86
C PHE A 320 3.97 -3.44 2.10
N TYR A 321 4.69 -3.38 3.21
CA TYR A 321 5.55 -4.47 3.67
C TYR A 321 4.75 -5.77 3.87
N ASP A 322 3.62 -5.71 4.58
CA ASP A 322 2.75 -6.87 4.81
C ASP A 322 2.11 -7.39 3.52
N ALA A 323 1.73 -6.50 2.60
CA ALA A 323 1.21 -6.87 1.28
C ALA A 323 2.25 -7.66 0.47
N THR A 324 3.51 -7.23 0.49
CA THR A 324 4.62 -7.94 -0.16
C THR A 324 4.85 -9.31 0.48
N ASN A 325 4.87 -9.38 1.81
CA ASN A 325 5.01 -10.65 2.51
C ASN A 325 3.83 -11.59 2.25
N ALA A 326 2.60 -11.08 2.09
CA ALA A 326 1.44 -11.90 1.74
C ALA A 326 1.61 -12.59 0.39
N VAL A 327 2.16 -11.91 -0.61
CA VAL A 327 2.51 -12.51 -1.92
C VAL A 327 3.59 -13.58 -1.75
N ILE A 328 4.65 -13.29 -1.01
CA ILE A 328 5.76 -14.23 -0.79
C ILE A 328 5.29 -15.48 -0.03
N GLU A 329 4.45 -15.32 1.02
CA GLU A 329 3.88 -16.44 1.76
C GLU A 329 2.93 -17.28 0.88
N ALA A 330 2.17 -16.66 -0.02
CA ALA A 330 1.34 -17.37 -0.98
C ALA A 330 2.19 -18.18 -1.98
N MET A 331 3.31 -17.63 -2.49
CA MET A 331 4.26 -18.35 -3.34
C MET A 331 4.88 -19.56 -2.62
N LYS A 332 5.27 -19.39 -1.35
CA LYS A 332 5.79 -20.50 -0.51
C LYS A 332 4.74 -21.58 -0.31
N LYS A 333 3.50 -21.18 -0.02
CA LYS A 333 2.39 -22.12 0.19
C LYS A 333 2.00 -22.89 -1.05
N ALA A 334 2.03 -22.25 -2.21
CA ALA A 334 1.79 -22.88 -3.51
C ALA A 334 2.99 -23.69 -4.02
N ASP A 335 4.15 -23.58 -3.38
CA ASP A 335 5.45 -24.05 -3.87
C ASP A 335 5.68 -23.64 -5.35
N SER A 336 5.30 -22.41 -5.69
CA SER A 336 5.32 -21.90 -7.07
C SER A 336 5.37 -20.38 -7.12
N VAL A 337 6.11 -19.84 -8.08
CA VAL A 337 6.15 -18.41 -8.41
C VAL A 337 5.25 -18.06 -9.60
N ASP A 338 4.52 -19.02 -10.14
CA ASP A 338 3.54 -18.83 -11.20
C ASP A 338 2.27 -18.17 -10.61
N PRO A 339 1.86 -16.97 -11.09
CA PRO A 339 0.66 -16.27 -10.61
C PRO A 339 -0.60 -17.13 -10.66
N ALA A 340 -0.76 -17.97 -11.67
CA ALA A 340 -1.93 -18.84 -11.78
C ALA A 340 -2.04 -19.88 -10.64
N LYS A 341 -0.92 -20.20 -9.98
CA LYS A 341 -0.86 -21.17 -8.89
C LYS A 341 -0.89 -20.50 -7.52
N PHE A 342 -0.14 -19.41 -7.32
CA PHE A 342 -0.06 -18.80 -5.99
C PHE A 342 -1.12 -17.74 -5.71
N ALA A 343 -1.69 -17.05 -6.71
CA ALA A 343 -2.70 -16.01 -6.45
C ALA A 343 -3.91 -16.54 -5.66
N PRO A 344 -4.45 -17.76 -5.92
CA PRO A 344 -5.52 -18.32 -5.09
C PRO A 344 -5.09 -18.54 -3.62
N GLU A 345 -3.80 -18.79 -3.36
CA GLU A 345 -3.29 -19.04 -2.01
C GLU A 345 -3.19 -17.76 -1.18
N ILE A 346 -3.29 -16.56 -1.80
CA ILE A 346 -3.36 -15.29 -1.05
C ILE A 346 -4.58 -15.28 -0.12
N PHE A 347 -5.73 -15.82 -0.53
CA PHE A 347 -6.90 -15.96 0.35
C PHE A 347 -6.65 -16.82 1.59
N ASN A 348 -5.66 -17.68 1.53
CA ASN A 348 -5.36 -18.68 2.55
C ASN A 348 -4.12 -18.33 3.40
N VAL A 349 -3.48 -17.16 3.18
CA VAL A 349 -2.36 -16.74 4.03
C VAL A 349 -2.84 -16.36 5.41
N SER A 350 -1.98 -16.63 6.41
CA SER A 350 -2.22 -16.25 7.80
C SER A 350 -0.87 -16.14 8.50
N PHE A 351 -0.40 -14.93 8.75
CA PHE A 351 0.88 -14.68 9.40
C PHE A 351 0.83 -13.42 10.26
N ASP A 352 1.77 -13.30 11.20
CA ASP A 352 1.95 -12.09 12.00
C ASP A 352 2.91 -11.16 11.24
N GLY A 353 2.35 -10.06 10.72
CA GLY A 353 3.07 -9.06 9.95
C GLY A 353 3.49 -7.86 10.79
N ALA A 354 3.95 -6.81 10.10
CA ALA A 354 4.25 -5.52 10.73
C ALA A 354 3.01 -4.87 11.35
N THR A 355 1.83 -5.12 10.78
CA THR A 355 0.55 -4.54 11.20
C THR A 355 -0.33 -5.54 11.96
N GLY A 356 0.26 -6.51 12.65
CA GLY A 356 -0.45 -7.59 13.33
C GLY A 356 -0.85 -8.73 12.41
N ARG A 357 -1.90 -9.48 12.78
CA ARG A 357 -2.32 -10.68 12.02
C ARG A 357 -2.84 -10.30 10.63
N VAL A 358 -2.19 -10.81 9.59
CA VAL A 358 -2.58 -10.62 8.19
C VAL A 358 -3.36 -11.82 7.71
N GLN A 359 -4.61 -11.58 7.34
CA GLN A 359 -5.55 -12.56 6.76
C GLN A 359 -6.52 -11.83 5.84
N PHE A 360 -6.99 -12.53 4.81
CA PHE A 360 -7.99 -11.98 3.88
C PHE A 360 -9.32 -12.72 3.98
N ASP A 361 -10.40 -12.00 3.72
CA ASP A 361 -11.72 -12.58 3.57
C ASP A 361 -11.95 -13.09 2.12
N SER A 362 -13.14 -13.59 1.83
CA SER A 362 -13.50 -14.13 0.50
C SER A 362 -13.56 -13.08 -0.62
N LYS A 363 -13.53 -11.79 -0.28
CA LYS A 363 -13.50 -10.68 -1.23
C LYS A 363 -12.08 -10.14 -1.47
N GLY A 364 -11.12 -10.50 -0.63
CA GLY A 364 -9.75 -9.97 -0.65
C GLY A 364 -9.54 -8.80 0.30
N ASP A 365 -10.50 -8.50 1.18
CA ASP A 365 -10.36 -7.49 2.23
C ASP A 365 -9.62 -8.07 3.44
N ARG A 366 -8.86 -7.21 4.14
CA ARG A 366 -8.25 -7.60 5.42
C ARG A 366 -9.30 -7.92 6.46
N LYS A 367 -9.18 -9.09 7.09
CA LYS A 367 -10.02 -9.45 8.23
C LYS A 367 -9.66 -8.63 9.46
N ASP A 368 -10.68 -8.32 10.28
CA ASP A 368 -10.52 -7.66 11.58
C ASP A 368 -9.73 -6.34 11.54
N ALA A 369 -9.81 -5.61 10.42
CA ALA A 369 -9.20 -4.30 10.33
C ALA A 369 -9.76 -3.35 11.39
N GLU A 370 -8.87 -2.71 12.13
CA GLU A 370 -9.19 -1.71 13.13
C GLU A 370 -9.10 -0.32 12.49
N ILE A 371 -9.79 0.66 13.08
CA ILE A 371 -9.68 2.07 12.67
C ILE A 371 -9.09 2.84 13.83
N THR A 372 -8.03 3.60 13.58
CA THR A 372 -7.43 4.46 14.59
C THR A 372 -7.86 5.90 14.38
N ILE A 373 -8.23 6.58 15.47
CA ILE A 373 -8.50 8.02 15.50
C ILE A 373 -7.28 8.73 16.07
N PHE A 374 -6.87 9.80 15.40
CA PHE A 374 -5.73 10.62 15.78
C PHE A 374 -6.15 12.05 16.04
N LYS A 375 -5.29 12.76 16.77
CA LYS A 375 -5.32 14.21 16.94
C LYS A 375 -3.95 14.78 16.64
N LEU A 376 -3.88 15.89 15.92
CA LEU A 376 -2.62 16.57 15.71
C LEU A 376 -2.30 17.44 16.93
N VAL A 377 -1.13 17.19 17.52
CA VAL A 377 -0.61 17.88 18.71
C VAL A 377 0.87 18.20 18.46
N ASN A 378 1.22 19.47 18.61
CA ASN A 378 2.60 19.96 18.39
C ASN A 378 3.15 19.57 17.00
N GLY A 379 2.31 19.66 15.98
CA GLY A 379 2.69 19.39 14.58
C GLY A 379 2.81 17.90 14.21
N LYS A 380 2.44 16.97 15.11
CA LYS A 380 2.47 15.52 14.86
C LYS A 380 1.11 14.89 15.15
N VAL A 381 0.71 13.93 14.31
CA VAL A 381 -0.48 13.12 14.56
C VAL A 381 -0.19 12.10 15.66
N GLN A 382 -1.05 12.06 16.67
CA GLN A 382 -0.95 11.16 17.82
C GLN A 382 -2.21 10.32 17.93
N PRO A 383 -2.11 8.99 18.04
CA PRO A 383 -3.27 8.12 18.19
C PRO A 383 -3.95 8.39 19.54
N ILE A 384 -5.28 8.51 19.53
CA ILE A 384 -6.08 8.80 20.71
C ILE A 384 -7.13 7.73 20.99
N ALA A 385 -7.60 7.00 19.97
CA ALA A 385 -8.55 5.92 20.15
C ALA A 385 -8.42 4.89 19.02
N ILE A 386 -8.75 3.63 19.33
CA ILE A 386 -8.96 2.57 18.36
C ILE A 386 -10.44 2.23 18.32
N VAL A 387 -10.99 2.11 17.12
CA VAL A 387 -12.37 1.69 16.88
C VAL A 387 -12.36 0.29 16.27
N LYS A 388 -12.98 -0.65 16.97
CA LYS A 388 -13.16 -2.03 16.52
C LYS A 388 -14.63 -2.40 16.64
N ASN A 389 -15.23 -2.90 15.57
CA ASN A 389 -16.66 -3.25 15.52
C ASN A 389 -17.55 -2.11 16.03
N GLY A 390 -17.27 -0.87 15.63
CA GLY A 390 -18.02 0.33 16.01
C GLY A 390 -17.82 0.80 17.45
N LYS A 391 -16.99 0.14 18.25
CA LYS A 391 -16.69 0.52 19.64
C LYS A 391 -15.33 1.19 19.74
N ALA A 392 -15.33 2.45 20.16
CA ALA A 392 -14.11 3.20 20.43
C ALA A 392 -13.55 2.89 21.81
N THR A 393 -12.25 2.61 21.88
CA THR A 393 -11.47 2.47 23.12
C THR A 393 -10.30 3.45 23.09
N PRO A 394 -9.96 4.12 24.20
CA PRO A 394 -8.78 4.98 24.25
C PRO A 394 -7.52 4.19 23.83
N PHE A 395 -6.67 4.84 23.02
CA PHE A 395 -5.39 4.25 22.68
C PHE A 395 -4.46 4.27 23.90
N ASN A 396 -3.91 3.10 24.22
CA ASN A 396 -2.85 2.99 25.22
C ASN A 396 -1.64 2.30 24.55
N ALA A 397 -0.50 2.98 24.51
CA ALA A 397 0.71 2.48 23.87
C ALA A 397 1.20 1.12 24.40
N GLU A 398 0.78 0.72 25.61
CA GLU A 398 1.07 -0.61 26.15
C GLU A 398 0.20 -1.72 25.53
N GLN A 399 -0.98 -1.38 25.01
CA GLN A 399 -1.88 -2.35 24.35
C GLN A 399 -1.42 -2.71 22.94
N GLY A 400 -0.69 -1.83 22.25
CA GLY A 400 -0.04 -2.12 20.97
C GLY A 400 1.03 -3.22 21.06
N LYS A 401 1.55 -3.48 22.26
CA LYS A 401 2.55 -4.52 22.56
C LYS A 401 1.96 -5.90 22.88
N GLN A 402 0.65 -6.01 23.05
CA GLN A 402 -0.03 -7.27 23.44
C GLN A 402 -0.51 -8.14 22.26
N GLY A 403 -0.10 -7.84 21.02
CA GLY A 403 -0.26 -8.74 19.88
C GLY A 403 0.66 -9.96 19.90
N GLU A 404 1.59 -10.05 20.88
CA GLU A 404 2.49 -11.18 21.05
C GLU A 404 1.89 -12.20 22.04
N GLY A 405 1.33 -13.29 21.48
CA GLY A 405 1.30 -14.60 22.12
C GLY A 405 0.39 -14.79 23.33
N GLN A 406 -0.92 -15.01 23.13
CA GLN A 406 -1.62 -15.97 23.98
C GLN A 406 -1.57 -17.35 23.31
N PRO A 407 -0.95 -18.37 23.93
CA PRO A 407 -1.10 -19.75 23.47
C PRO A 407 -2.56 -20.17 23.62
N ALA A 408 -3.07 -20.85 22.60
CA ALA A 408 -4.39 -21.47 22.65
C ALA A 408 -4.48 -22.37 23.90
N GLU A 409 -5.34 -22.01 24.86
CA GLU A 409 -5.71 -22.92 25.94
C GLU A 409 -6.38 -24.15 25.33
N THR A 410 -5.66 -25.26 25.34
CA THR A 410 -6.22 -26.59 25.12
C THR A 410 -7.13 -26.91 26.30
N LYS A 411 -8.43 -26.75 26.12
CA LYS A 411 -9.41 -27.36 27.02
C LYS A 411 -9.30 -28.88 26.93
N LYS A 412 -8.90 -29.49 28.07
CA LYS A 412 -9.03 -30.93 28.35
C LYS A 412 -10.52 -31.32 28.43
#